data_0c4646d9df8f68a23808fde3efbf0266
#
_entry.id   0c4646d9df8f68a23808fde3efbf0266
#
_cell.length_a   1.000
_cell.length_b   1.000
_cell.length_c   1.000
_cell.angle_alpha   90.00
_cell.angle_beta   90.00
_cell.angle_gamma   90.00
#
_symmetry.space_group_name_H-M   'P 1'
#
loop_
_entity.id
_entity.type
_entity.pdbx_description
1 polymer ?
#
loop_
_entity_poly.entity_id
_entity_poly.type
_entity_poly.pdbx_seq_one_letter_code
_entity_poly.pdbx_strand_id
1 'polypeptide(L)'
;MKQCKKHTGWLVTAMVVILLVIDQIIKLYIKTHFYLGESVRVTDWFFIDFVENNGMAWGMSFINKLTLSLVRTVAIIVLLCYLRNIIKAGTHRLLYIYMVALVTTGAIGNMIDSMFYGLIFTSSEPFYVAKFVPFGQGYSAFMMGKVVDMFRFPFFTFTWPSWFPFWGGSEFTFFDPVFNFADSCVTVGIISLLLFCRKELEALGKKEEVTDKKEETSDKNEENLDTKNEEEKA
;
A
#
# COMPACT_ATOMS: atom_id res chain seq x y z
N MET A 1 23.89 -0.82 23.65
CA MET A 1 22.90 -0.12 22.79
C MET A 1 23.14 -0.25 21.27
N LYS A 2 24.35 -0.01 20.72
CA LYS A 2 24.62 -0.14 19.27
C LYS A 2 24.36 -1.54 18.69
N GLN A 3 24.67 -2.59 19.43
CA GLN A 3 24.51 -3.98 18.97
C GLN A 3 23.03 -4.38 18.86
N CYS A 4 22.16 -3.95 19.79
CA CYS A 4 20.72 -4.18 19.74
C CYS A 4 20.07 -3.55 18.49
N LYS A 5 20.50 -2.33 18.11
CA LYS A 5 20.00 -1.63 16.92
C LYS A 5 20.32 -2.36 15.60
N LYS A 6 21.51 -2.98 15.51
CA LYS A 6 21.93 -3.74 14.32
C LYS A 6 21.10 -5.00 14.14
N HIS A 7 20.77 -5.70 15.24
CA HIS A 7 19.90 -6.88 15.19
C HIS A 7 18.47 -6.52 14.75
N THR A 8 17.89 -5.44 15.29
CA THR A 8 16.54 -4.98 14.89
C THR A 8 16.48 -4.70 13.39
N GLY A 9 17.44 -3.97 12.84
CA GLY A 9 17.47 -3.67 11.39
C GLY A 9 17.53 -4.94 10.53
N TRP A 10 18.35 -5.89 10.91
CA TRP A 10 18.45 -7.17 10.19
C TRP A 10 17.16 -8.00 10.28
N LEU A 11 16.55 -8.09 11.46
CA LEU A 11 15.28 -8.81 11.64
C LEU A 11 14.13 -8.18 10.85
N VAL A 12 14.04 -6.84 10.85
CA VAL A 12 13.04 -6.12 10.04
C VAL A 12 13.26 -6.37 8.56
N THR A 13 14.51 -6.30 8.08
CA THR A 13 14.82 -6.59 6.67
C THR A 13 14.47 -8.03 6.30
N ALA A 14 14.80 -8.98 7.14
CA ALA A 14 14.46 -10.40 6.93
C ALA A 14 12.95 -10.59 6.85
N MET A 15 12.16 -9.97 7.76
CA MET A 15 10.71 -10.01 7.73
C MET A 15 10.15 -9.43 6.42
N VAL A 16 10.62 -8.24 6.01
CA VAL A 16 10.18 -7.60 4.76
C VAL A 16 10.44 -8.52 3.56
N VAL A 17 11.65 -9.08 3.46
CA VAL A 17 12.02 -9.98 2.35
C VAL A 17 11.15 -11.24 2.36
N ILE A 18 10.96 -11.88 3.49
CA ILE A 18 10.15 -13.10 3.61
C ILE A 18 8.70 -12.83 3.17
N LEU A 19 8.09 -11.75 3.66
CA LEU A 19 6.70 -11.41 3.33
C LEU A 19 6.55 -11.03 1.85
N LEU A 20 7.52 -10.31 1.27
CA LEU A 20 7.53 -10.03 -0.17
C LEU A 20 7.64 -11.30 -1.00
N VAL A 21 8.49 -12.26 -0.61
CA VAL A 21 8.62 -13.54 -1.30
C VAL A 21 7.30 -14.32 -1.23
N ILE A 22 6.64 -14.36 -0.06
CA ILE A 22 5.34 -15.00 0.10
C ILE A 22 4.30 -14.35 -0.81
N ASP A 23 4.19 -13.01 -0.79
CA ASP A 23 3.26 -12.26 -1.65
C ASP A 23 3.47 -12.59 -3.12
N GLN A 24 4.70 -12.51 -3.60
CA GLN A 24 5.02 -12.76 -4.99
C GLN A 24 4.82 -14.22 -5.42
N ILE A 25 5.11 -15.20 -4.55
CA ILE A 25 4.84 -16.62 -4.84
C ILE A 25 3.34 -16.83 -5.04
N ILE A 26 2.51 -16.30 -4.15
CA ILE A 26 1.05 -16.44 -4.25
C ILE A 26 0.55 -15.78 -5.55
N LYS A 27 0.95 -14.55 -5.82
CA LYS A 27 0.55 -13.79 -7.01
C LYS A 27 0.98 -14.45 -8.31
N LEU A 28 2.22 -14.94 -8.37
CA LEU A 28 2.75 -15.67 -9.52
C LEU A 28 1.97 -16.96 -9.76
N TYR A 29 1.67 -17.70 -8.69
CA TYR A 29 0.88 -18.93 -8.79
C TYR A 29 -0.51 -18.64 -9.37
N ILE A 30 -1.24 -17.68 -8.81
CA ILE A 30 -2.57 -17.29 -9.29
C ILE A 30 -2.51 -16.87 -10.76
N LYS A 31 -1.60 -15.95 -11.10
CA LYS A 31 -1.48 -15.42 -12.47
C LYS A 31 -1.18 -16.49 -13.52
N THR A 32 -0.45 -17.54 -13.14
CA THR A 32 0.00 -18.59 -14.10
C THR A 32 -0.82 -19.88 -14.06
N HIS A 33 -1.83 -19.98 -13.19
CA HIS A 33 -2.67 -21.17 -13.07
C HIS A 33 -4.17 -20.90 -13.14
N PHE A 34 -4.60 -19.64 -12.99
CA PHE A 34 -6.01 -19.26 -13.02
C PHE A 34 -6.33 -18.45 -14.27
N TYR A 35 -7.56 -18.59 -14.78
CA TYR A 35 -8.14 -17.69 -15.79
C TYR A 35 -8.60 -16.40 -15.14
N LEU A 36 -8.58 -15.29 -15.88
CA LEU A 36 -9.11 -14.03 -15.38
C LEU A 36 -10.61 -14.16 -15.08
N GLY A 37 -11.00 -13.87 -13.85
CA GLY A 37 -12.36 -14.02 -13.36
C GLY A 37 -12.69 -15.43 -12.83
N GLU A 38 -11.74 -16.36 -12.83
CA GLU A 38 -11.93 -17.67 -12.21
C GLU A 38 -12.12 -17.54 -10.71
N SER A 39 -13.09 -18.30 -10.18
CA SER A 39 -13.44 -18.34 -8.76
C SER A 39 -13.42 -19.79 -8.26
N VAL A 40 -12.61 -20.05 -7.27
CA VAL A 40 -12.53 -21.35 -6.57
C VAL A 40 -13.04 -21.19 -5.15
N ARG A 41 -14.11 -21.89 -4.81
CA ARG A 41 -14.65 -21.93 -3.45
C ARG A 41 -13.79 -22.83 -2.57
N VAL A 42 -13.18 -22.26 -1.56
CA VAL A 42 -12.40 -23.01 -0.56
C VAL A 42 -13.28 -23.40 0.63
N THR A 43 -14.10 -22.46 1.11
CA THR A 43 -15.14 -22.68 2.14
C THR A 43 -16.38 -21.86 1.77
N ASP A 44 -17.42 -21.89 2.64
CA ASP A 44 -18.65 -21.09 2.41
C ASP A 44 -18.42 -19.58 2.52
N TRP A 45 -17.36 -19.17 3.18
CA TRP A 45 -17.01 -17.78 3.48
C TRP A 45 -15.63 -17.37 2.95
N PHE A 46 -14.92 -18.24 2.19
CA PHE A 46 -13.62 -17.95 1.60
C PHE A 46 -13.53 -18.49 0.19
N PHE A 47 -13.19 -17.60 -0.73
CA PHE A 47 -12.99 -17.87 -2.15
C PHE A 47 -11.62 -17.38 -2.59
N ILE A 48 -11.06 -18.06 -3.58
CA ILE A 48 -9.90 -17.60 -4.33
C ILE A 48 -10.42 -17.16 -5.71
N ASP A 49 -10.43 -15.85 -5.95
CA ASP A 49 -10.93 -15.23 -7.17
C ASP A 49 -9.80 -14.53 -7.89
N PHE A 50 -9.49 -14.89 -9.12
CA PHE A 50 -8.45 -14.18 -9.86
C PHE A 50 -8.99 -12.89 -10.49
N VAL A 51 -8.57 -11.76 -9.95
CA VAL A 51 -8.90 -10.42 -10.45
C VAL A 51 -7.62 -9.63 -10.71
N GLU A 52 -7.60 -8.87 -11.79
CA GLU A 52 -6.53 -7.92 -12.10
C GLU A 52 -7.00 -6.49 -11.86
N ASN A 53 -6.29 -5.80 -10.98
CA ASN A 53 -6.60 -4.44 -10.55
C ASN A 53 -5.59 -3.45 -11.13
N ASN A 54 -6.09 -2.38 -11.73
CA ASN A 54 -5.23 -1.25 -12.14
C ASN A 54 -4.62 -0.47 -10.96
N GLY A 55 -4.86 -0.95 -9.74
CA GLY A 55 -4.39 -0.32 -8.53
C GLY A 55 -5.31 0.81 -8.04
N MET A 56 -6.52 0.89 -8.56
CA MET A 56 -7.53 1.86 -8.15
C MET A 56 -8.50 1.21 -7.18
N ALA A 57 -8.72 1.83 -6.03
CA ALA A 57 -9.76 1.40 -5.11
C ALA A 57 -11.13 1.77 -5.72
N TRP A 58 -12.09 0.84 -5.65
CA TRP A 58 -13.50 1.08 -6.02
C TRP A 58 -13.74 1.54 -7.47
N GLY A 59 -12.89 1.16 -8.42
CA GLY A 59 -13.10 1.47 -9.85
C GLY A 59 -12.98 2.95 -10.22
N MET A 60 -12.36 3.77 -9.39
CA MET A 60 -12.12 5.19 -9.67
C MET A 60 -11.14 5.33 -10.85
N SER A 61 -11.64 5.84 -11.99
CA SER A 61 -10.88 6.01 -13.24
C SER A 61 -10.29 7.41 -13.44
N PHE A 62 -10.34 8.27 -12.43
CA PHE A 62 -9.98 9.68 -12.56
C PHE A 62 -8.46 9.95 -12.67
N ILE A 63 -7.62 9.01 -12.26
CA ILE A 63 -6.18 9.16 -12.28
C ILE A 63 -5.58 8.15 -13.26
N ASN A 64 -4.68 8.64 -14.13
CA ASN A 64 -3.93 7.76 -15.02
C ASN A 64 -3.09 6.78 -14.18
N LYS A 65 -3.04 5.52 -14.61
CA LYS A 65 -2.29 4.45 -13.94
C LYS A 65 -0.82 4.80 -13.71
N LEU A 66 -0.16 5.44 -14.66
CA LEU A 66 1.23 5.88 -14.50
C LEU A 66 1.37 6.88 -13.36
N THR A 67 0.49 7.87 -13.28
CA THR A 67 0.47 8.86 -12.18
C THR A 67 0.30 8.17 -10.83
N LEU A 68 -0.63 7.20 -10.73
CA LEU A 68 -0.83 6.43 -9.52
C LEU A 68 0.42 5.63 -9.12
N SER A 69 1.08 4.99 -10.09
CA SER A 69 2.32 4.24 -9.85
C SER A 69 3.46 5.15 -9.41
N LEU A 70 3.57 6.37 -9.95
CA LEU A 70 4.56 7.36 -9.54
C LEU A 70 4.31 7.85 -8.11
N VAL A 71 3.07 8.20 -7.77
CA VAL A 71 2.68 8.60 -6.41
C VAL A 71 3.00 7.49 -5.40
N ARG A 72 2.67 6.24 -5.73
CA ARG A 72 3.03 5.08 -4.89
C ARG A 72 4.54 4.94 -4.72
N THR A 73 5.30 5.14 -5.78
CA THR A 73 6.77 5.08 -5.71
C THR A 73 7.31 6.11 -4.74
N VAL A 74 6.85 7.36 -4.83
CA VAL A 74 7.25 8.43 -3.90
C VAL A 74 6.86 8.05 -2.45
N ALA A 75 5.64 7.57 -2.24
CA ALA A 75 5.18 7.14 -0.91
C ALA A 75 6.05 6.00 -0.34
N ILE A 76 6.45 5.02 -1.16
CA ILE A 76 7.35 3.93 -0.76
C ILE A 76 8.73 4.46 -0.37
N ILE A 77 9.29 5.39 -1.14
CA ILE A 77 10.58 6.01 -0.83
C ILE A 77 10.50 6.74 0.52
N VAL A 78 9.47 7.52 0.76
CA VAL A 78 9.23 8.20 2.04
C VAL A 78 9.12 7.19 3.18
N LEU A 79 8.34 6.12 3.01
CA LEU A 79 8.19 5.05 4.02
C LEU A 79 9.53 4.34 4.31
N LEU A 80 10.33 4.06 3.30
CA LEU A 80 11.66 3.44 3.46
C LEU A 80 12.63 4.36 4.20
N CYS A 81 12.67 5.64 3.84
CA CYS A 81 13.47 6.65 4.53
C CYS A 81 13.04 6.77 5.99
N TYR A 82 11.73 6.84 6.23
CA TYR A 82 11.17 6.90 7.57
C TYR A 82 11.51 5.65 8.40
N LEU A 83 11.28 4.45 7.86
CA LEU A 83 11.61 3.18 8.50
C LEU A 83 13.11 3.11 8.87
N ARG A 84 13.99 3.50 7.95
CA ARG A 84 15.43 3.58 8.22
C ARG A 84 15.74 4.52 9.37
N ASN A 85 15.10 5.68 9.42
CA ASN A 85 15.33 6.69 10.45
C ASN A 85 14.87 6.21 11.83
N ILE A 86 13.69 5.61 11.96
CA ILE A 86 13.19 5.08 13.24
C ILE A 86 14.03 3.91 13.76
N ILE A 87 14.52 3.03 12.87
CA ILE A 87 15.44 1.96 13.23
C ILE A 87 16.78 2.54 13.74
N LYS A 88 17.32 3.54 13.05
CA LYS A 88 18.58 4.19 13.45
C LYS A 88 18.44 4.95 14.76
N ALA A 89 17.35 5.65 14.98
CA ALA A 89 17.07 6.37 16.22
C ALA A 89 17.05 5.40 17.42
N GLY A 90 16.41 4.24 17.27
CA GLY A 90 16.35 3.20 18.31
C GLY A 90 15.63 3.63 19.57
N THR A 91 14.74 4.62 19.48
CA THR A 91 13.91 5.16 20.56
C THR A 91 12.48 4.65 20.50
N HIS A 92 12.06 4.12 19.36
CA HIS A 92 10.71 3.61 19.13
C HIS A 92 10.54 2.17 19.62
N ARG A 93 9.31 1.82 20.00
CA ARG A 93 8.94 0.45 20.36
C ARG A 93 9.12 -0.48 19.17
N LEU A 94 9.54 -1.72 19.43
CA LEU A 94 9.72 -2.72 18.38
C LEU A 94 8.42 -2.96 17.59
N LEU A 95 7.28 -3.03 18.29
CA LEU A 95 5.97 -3.19 17.65
C LEU A 95 5.73 -2.09 16.59
N TYR A 96 5.99 -0.84 16.93
CA TYR A 96 5.84 0.29 16.01
C TYR A 96 6.70 0.12 14.75
N ILE A 97 7.98 -0.25 14.92
CA ILE A 97 8.92 -0.46 13.81
C ILE A 97 8.42 -1.60 12.90
N TYR A 98 7.97 -2.72 13.49
CA TYR A 98 7.44 -3.85 12.72
C TYR A 98 6.15 -3.51 11.97
N MET A 99 5.24 -2.72 12.56
CA MET A 99 4.00 -2.34 11.89
C MET A 99 4.25 -1.36 10.74
N VAL A 100 5.16 -0.39 10.91
CA VAL A 100 5.59 0.48 9.80
C VAL A 100 6.26 -0.35 8.69
N ALA A 101 7.10 -1.32 9.05
CA ALA A 101 7.72 -2.22 8.08
C ALA A 101 6.67 -3.08 7.34
N LEU A 102 5.62 -3.52 8.02
CA LEU A 102 4.53 -4.30 7.43
C LEU A 102 3.76 -3.49 6.38
N VAL A 103 3.40 -2.24 6.70
CA VAL A 103 2.80 -1.30 5.73
C VAL A 103 3.72 -1.08 4.53
N THR A 104 5.01 -0.84 4.79
CA THR A 104 6.01 -0.66 3.73
C THR A 104 6.11 -1.89 2.83
N THR A 105 6.08 -3.09 3.41
CA THR A 105 6.12 -4.36 2.67
C THR A 105 4.93 -4.50 1.72
N GLY A 106 3.72 -4.26 2.20
CA GLY A 106 2.53 -4.36 1.35
C GLY A 106 2.54 -3.33 0.21
N ALA A 107 2.98 -2.08 0.50
CA ALA A 107 3.14 -1.08 -0.54
C ALA A 107 4.15 -1.51 -1.63
N ILE A 108 5.29 -2.11 -1.24
CA ILE A 108 6.31 -2.62 -2.17
C ILE A 108 5.75 -3.81 -2.96
N GLY A 109 5.04 -4.77 -2.33
CA GLY A 109 4.48 -5.94 -2.99
C GLY A 109 3.60 -5.56 -4.17
N ASN A 110 2.63 -4.67 -3.97
CA ASN A 110 1.77 -4.17 -5.05
C ASN A 110 2.51 -3.31 -6.09
N MET A 111 3.61 -2.68 -5.69
CA MET A 111 4.43 -1.92 -6.63
C MET A 111 5.23 -2.82 -7.55
N ILE A 112 5.73 -3.98 -7.08
CA ILE A 112 6.43 -4.97 -7.90
C ILE A 112 5.54 -5.42 -9.08
N ASP A 113 4.26 -5.73 -8.82
CA ASP A 113 3.31 -6.10 -9.86
C ASP A 113 3.17 -4.98 -10.90
N SER A 114 2.95 -3.74 -10.42
CA SER A 114 2.78 -2.58 -11.29
C SER A 114 4.02 -2.30 -12.15
N MET A 115 5.22 -2.50 -11.62
CA MET A 115 6.48 -2.26 -12.33
C MET A 115 6.77 -3.35 -13.37
N PHE A 116 6.56 -4.62 -13.04
CA PHE A 116 7.17 -5.72 -13.79
C PHE A 116 6.18 -6.64 -14.49
N TYR A 117 4.96 -6.85 -13.97
CA TYR A 117 4.04 -7.84 -14.54
C TYR A 117 3.62 -7.51 -15.97
N GLY A 118 3.49 -6.21 -16.30
CA GLY A 118 3.26 -5.78 -17.67
C GLY A 118 4.36 -6.16 -18.65
N LEU A 119 5.60 -6.28 -18.16
CA LEU A 119 6.78 -6.57 -19.01
C LEU A 119 7.05 -8.05 -19.20
N ILE A 120 6.64 -8.91 -18.26
CA ILE A 120 7.06 -10.32 -18.21
C ILE A 120 5.93 -11.32 -18.43
N PHE A 121 4.68 -10.88 -18.53
CA PHE A 121 3.53 -11.76 -18.76
C PHE A 121 2.74 -11.37 -20.01
N THR A 122 2.05 -12.36 -20.63
CA THR A 122 0.94 -12.09 -21.53
C THR A 122 -0.25 -11.51 -20.77
N SER A 123 -1.22 -10.90 -21.47
CA SER A 123 -2.51 -10.52 -20.85
C SER A 123 -3.20 -11.74 -20.25
N SER A 124 -3.90 -11.52 -19.13
CA SER A 124 -4.81 -12.51 -18.55
C SER A 124 -6.17 -12.38 -19.22
N GLU A 125 -6.73 -13.49 -19.64
CA GLU A 125 -8.00 -13.57 -20.37
C GLU A 125 -8.95 -14.57 -19.68
N PRO A 126 -10.28 -14.49 -19.87
CA PRO A 126 -11.24 -15.40 -19.24
C PRO A 126 -11.07 -16.88 -19.65
N PHE A 127 -10.36 -17.16 -20.74
CA PHE A 127 -10.22 -18.52 -21.30
C PHE A 127 -8.76 -18.98 -21.43
N TYR A 128 -7.81 -18.12 -21.14
CA TYR A 128 -6.39 -18.42 -21.28
C TYR A 128 -5.61 -17.95 -20.06
N VAL A 129 -4.81 -18.87 -19.53
CA VAL A 129 -3.89 -18.57 -18.42
C VAL A 129 -2.71 -17.74 -18.95
N ALA A 130 -2.34 -16.71 -18.23
CA ALA A 130 -1.19 -15.88 -18.59
C ALA A 130 0.12 -16.70 -18.56
N LYS A 131 1.02 -16.39 -19.48
CA LYS A 131 2.32 -17.06 -19.62
C LYS A 131 3.46 -16.06 -19.46
N PHE A 132 4.59 -16.55 -18.99
CA PHE A 132 5.83 -15.80 -19.03
C PHE A 132 6.28 -15.55 -20.47
N VAL A 133 6.75 -14.33 -20.72
CA VAL A 133 7.36 -13.91 -21.99
C VAL A 133 8.72 -13.28 -21.74
N PRO A 134 9.60 -13.18 -22.76
CA PRO A 134 10.85 -12.45 -22.63
C PRO A 134 10.61 -11.01 -22.15
N PHE A 135 11.53 -10.50 -21.34
CA PHE A 135 11.41 -9.16 -20.76
C PHE A 135 11.17 -8.08 -21.82
N GLY A 136 10.15 -7.27 -21.61
CA GLY A 136 9.73 -6.22 -22.53
C GLY A 136 8.75 -6.67 -23.64
N GLN A 137 8.38 -7.97 -23.71
CA GLN A 137 7.38 -8.51 -24.65
C GLN A 137 6.03 -8.78 -23.98
N GLY A 138 5.82 -8.27 -22.79
CA GLY A 138 4.58 -8.46 -22.04
C GLY A 138 3.42 -7.59 -22.52
N TYR A 139 2.33 -7.65 -21.77
CA TYR A 139 1.07 -6.99 -22.13
C TYR A 139 1.08 -5.48 -21.93
N SER A 140 2.07 -4.91 -21.24
CA SER A 140 2.09 -3.47 -20.92
C SER A 140 3.51 -2.98 -20.66
N ALA A 141 3.65 -1.64 -20.61
CA ALA A 141 4.92 -0.97 -20.32
C ALA A 141 5.29 -1.02 -18.83
N PHE A 142 6.54 -0.62 -18.51
CA PHE A 142 7.02 -0.43 -17.15
C PHE A 142 6.08 0.49 -16.35
N MET A 143 5.79 0.16 -15.11
CA MET A 143 4.83 0.83 -14.22
C MET A 143 3.36 0.76 -14.64
N MET A 144 3.03 0.03 -15.67
CA MET A 144 1.66 -0.13 -16.19
C MET A 144 1.10 -1.55 -15.95
N GLY A 145 1.85 -2.41 -15.25
CA GLY A 145 1.41 -3.76 -14.88
C GLY A 145 0.22 -3.73 -13.92
N LYS A 146 -0.72 -4.66 -14.04
CA LYS A 146 -1.87 -4.79 -13.15
C LYS A 146 -1.50 -5.55 -11.89
N VAL A 147 -2.07 -5.16 -10.75
CA VAL A 147 -1.94 -5.87 -9.48
C VAL A 147 -2.81 -7.12 -9.50
N VAL A 148 -2.29 -8.22 -8.97
CA VAL A 148 -3.02 -9.49 -8.87
C VAL A 148 -3.69 -9.58 -7.51
N ASP A 149 -5.03 -9.63 -7.51
CA ASP A 149 -5.87 -9.82 -6.33
C ASP A 149 -6.52 -11.21 -6.37
N MET A 150 -6.74 -11.83 -5.18
CA MET A 150 -7.23 -13.21 -5.13
C MET A 150 -8.09 -13.58 -3.92
N PHE A 151 -8.02 -12.89 -2.80
CA PHE A 151 -8.75 -13.28 -1.60
C PHE A 151 -10.09 -12.57 -1.52
N ARG A 152 -11.19 -13.33 -1.45
CA ARG A 152 -12.54 -12.81 -1.22
C ARG A 152 -13.20 -13.53 -0.04
N PHE A 153 -13.81 -12.76 0.86
CA PHE A 153 -14.45 -13.24 2.09
C PHE A 153 -15.90 -12.77 2.20
N PRO A 154 -16.81 -13.26 1.39
CA PRO A 154 -18.25 -12.92 1.46
C PRO A 154 -18.86 -13.59 2.68
N PHE A 155 -18.78 -12.96 3.87
CA PHE A 155 -19.23 -13.55 5.12
C PHE A 155 -20.73 -13.81 5.16
N PHE A 156 -21.54 -12.86 4.67
CA PHE A 156 -22.98 -13.02 4.54
C PHE A 156 -23.53 -12.06 3.48
N THR A 157 -24.60 -12.51 2.83
CA THR A 157 -25.36 -11.73 1.84
C THR A 157 -26.79 -11.56 2.34
N PHE A 158 -27.34 -10.35 2.22
CA PHE A 158 -28.74 -10.08 2.48
C PHE A 158 -29.31 -9.13 1.44
N THR A 159 -30.63 -9.22 1.21
CA THR A 159 -31.34 -8.32 0.31
C THR A 159 -31.99 -7.20 1.10
N TRP A 160 -31.72 -5.96 0.72
CA TRP A 160 -32.35 -4.81 1.34
C TRP A 160 -33.87 -4.90 1.18
N PRO A 161 -34.69 -4.63 2.25
CA PRO A 161 -36.11 -4.55 2.11
C PRO A 161 -36.53 -3.55 1.03
N SER A 162 -37.58 -3.87 0.26
CA SER A 162 -38.03 -3.05 -0.88
C SER A 162 -38.41 -1.61 -0.52
N TRP A 163 -38.73 -1.35 0.75
CA TRP A 163 -39.07 -0.02 1.27
C TRP A 163 -37.83 0.84 1.59
N PHE A 164 -36.62 0.28 1.59
CA PHE A 164 -35.40 1.01 1.95
C PHE A 164 -35.01 1.99 0.81
N PRO A 165 -34.81 3.30 1.10
CA PRO A 165 -34.53 4.27 0.06
C PRO A 165 -33.18 3.97 -0.60
N PHE A 166 -33.11 4.13 -1.93
CA PHE A 166 -31.96 3.96 -2.83
C PHE A 166 -31.45 2.52 -3.05
N TRP A 167 -31.58 1.59 -2.07
CA TRP A 167 -31.06 0.21 -2.17
C TRP A 167 -32.16 -0.86 -2.02
N GLY A 168 -33.43 -0.48 -1.93
CA GLY A 168 -34.53 -1.44 -1.80
C GLY A 168 -34.53 -2.50 -2.89
N GLY A 169 -34.49 -3.79 -2.50
CA GLY A 169 -34.44 -4.94 -3.39
C GLY A 169 -33.04 -5.29 -3.93
N SER A 170 -32.00 -4.49 -3.65
CA SER A 170 -30.63 -4.84 -4.02
C SER A 170 -29.99 -5.82 -3.02
N GLU A 171 -29.13 -6.69 -3.52
CA GLU A 171 -28.32 -7.57 -2.68
C GLU A 171 -27.11 -6.82 -2.15
N PHE A 172 -26.79 -7.05 -0.88
CA PHE A 172 -25.58 -6.56 -0.23
C PHE A 172 -24.80 -7.75 0.35
N THR A 173 -23.55 -7.89 -0.09
CA THR A 173 -22.63 -8.88 0.46
C THR A 173 -21.63 -8.19 1.37
N PHE A 174 -21.57 -8.62 2.62
CA PHE A 174 -20.63 -8.06 3.58
C PHE A 174 -19.22 -8.58 3.31
N PHE A 175 -18.28 -7.65 3.12
CA PHE A 175 -16.86 -7.89 2.84
C PHE A 175 -16.60 -8.64 1.52
N ASP A 176 -17.21 -8.14 0.43
CA ASP A 176 -17.09 -8.71 -0.92
C ASP A 176 -15.85 -8.29 -1.73
N PRO A 177 -15.10 -7.20 -1.43
CA PRO A 177 -13.94 -6.83 -2.21
C PRO A 177 -12.88 -7.93 -2.26
N VAL A 178 -12.31 -8.15 -3.45
CA VAL A 178 -11.15 -9.03 -3.65
C VAL A 178 -9.88 -8.26 -3.34
N PHE A 179 -8.98 -8.86 -2.59
CA PHE A 179 -7.70 -8.26 -2.19
C PHE A 179 -6.58 -9.31 -2.18
N ASN A 180 -5.34 -8.87 -1.97
CA ASN A 180 -4.16 -9.74 -1.98
C ASN A 180 -3.41 -9.75 -0.63
N PHE A 181 -2.33 -10.53 -0.56
CA PHE A 181 -1.52 -10.65 0.66
C PHE A 181 -0.84 -9.34 1.04
N ALA A 182 -0.38 -8.54 0.06
CA ALA A 182 0.21 -7.23 0.31
C ALA A 182 -0.80 -6.24 0.90
N ASP A 183 -2.07 -6.25 0.44
CA ASP A 183 -3.15 -5.43 1.02
C ASP A 183 -3.45 -5.84 2.47
N SER A 184 -3.39 -7.15 2.76
CA SER A 184 -3.50 -7.66 4.14
C SER A 184 -2.39 -7.09 5.03
N CYS A 185 -1.15 -7.05 4.54
CA CYS A 185 -0.03 -6.47 5.27
C CYS A 185 -0.26 -4.97 5.56
N VAL A 186 -0.71 -4.20 4.56
CA VAL A 186 -1.04 -2.77 4.75
C VAL A 186 -2.14 -2.61 5.79
N THR A 187 -3.24 -3.34 5.64
CA THR A 187 -4.42 -3.23 6.52
C THR A 187 -4.10 -3.60 7.96
N VAL A 188 -3.45 -4.74 8.18
CA VAL A 188 -3.03 -5.18 9.52
C VAL A 188 -2.03 -4.20 10.13
N GLY A 189 -1.08 -3.72 9.34
CA GLY A 189 -0.09 -2.73 9.77
C GLY A 189 -0.77 -1.43 10.22
N ILE A 190 -1.65 -0.85 9.41
CA ILE A 190 -2.36 0.40 9.73
C ILE A 190 -3.27 0.23 10.95
N ILE A 191 -4.10 -0.83 10.99
CA ILE A 191 -4.99 -1.09 12.13
C ILE A 191 -4.17 -1.23 13.42
N SER A 192 -3.06 -1.99 13.37
CA SER A 192 -2.20 -2.17 14.53
C SER A 192 -1.53 -0.87 14.98
N LEU A 193 -1.10 -0.01 14.06
CA LEU A 193 -0.58 1.32 14.37
C LEU A 193 -1.63 2.18 15.08
N LEU A 194 -2.85 2.20 14.57
CA LEU A 194 -3.95 2.99 15.13
C LEU A 194 -4.40 2.48 16.51
N LEU A 195 -4.41 1.18 16.75
CA LEU A 195 -4.88 0.60 18.00
C LEU A 195 -3.80 0.58 19.09
N PHE A 196 -2.56 0.22 18.73
CA PHE A 196 -1.51 -0.10 19.71
C PHE A 196 -0.36 0.91 19.76
N CYS A 197 -0.25 1.81 18.77
CA CYS A 197 0.87 2.75 18.64
C CYS A 197 0.42 4.23 18.62
N ARG A 198 -0.72 4.54 19.23
CA ARG A 198 -1.29 5.91 19.27
C ARG A 198 -0.33 6.94 19.81
N LYS A 199 0.41 6.61 20.87
CA LYS A 199 1.37 7.54 21.51
C LYS A 199 2.50 7.95 20.56
N GLU A 200 2.99 7.01 19.76
CA GLU A 200 4.01 7.27 18.74
C GLU A 200 3.46 8.15 17.62
N LEU A 201 2.21 7.91 17.19
CA LEU A 201 1.55 8.71 16.16
C LEU A 201 1.28 10.15 16.65
N GLU A 202 0.79 10.33 17.86
CA GLU A 202 0.58 11.66 18.47
C GLU A 202 1.90 12.44 18.63
N ALA A 203 2.99 11.74 18.94
CA ALA A 203 4.31 12.35 19.05
C ALA A 203 4.85 12.85 17.69
N LEU A 204 4.45 12.20 16.58
CA LEU A 204 4.78 12.68 15.23
C LEU A 204 4.02 13.98 14.92
N GLY A 205 2.71 14.02 15.11
CA GLY A 205 1.91 15.22 14.86
C GLY A 205 2.39 16.44 15.64
N LYS A 206 2.77 16.25 16.92
CA LYS A 206 3.34 17.35 17.72
C LYS A 206 4.69 17.86 17.22
N LYS A 207 5.51 16.99 16.61
CA LYS A 207 6.78 17.42 16.02
C LYS A 207 6.56 18.25 14.75
N GLU A 208 5.61 17.87 13.92
CA GLU A 208 5.24 18.62 12.72
C GLU A 208 4.73 20.01 13.10
N GLU A 209 3.78 20.13 14.04
CA GLU A 209 3.29 21.43 14.52
C GLU A 209 4.39 22.37 15.06
N VAL A 210 5.41 21.80 15.72
CA VAL A 210 6.55 22.59 16.23
C VAL A 210 7.48 23.03 15.10
N THR A 211 7.62 22.20 14.06
CA THR A 211 8.45 22.54 12.89
C THR A 211 7.78 23.64 12.08
N ASP A 212 6.50 23.50 11.76
CA ASP A 212 5.71 24.50 11.00
C ASP A 212 5.71 25.86 11.71
N LYS A 213 5.52 25.88 13.04
CA LYS A 213 5.59 27.13 13.82
C LYS A 213 6.98 27.79 13.82
N LYS A 214 8.04 26.98 13.71
CA LYS A 214 9.40 27.54 13.61
C LYS A 214 9.68 28.12 12.24
N GLU A 215 9.20 27.47 11.18
CA GLU A 215 9.31 27.98 9.81
C GLU A 215 8.52 29.29 9.64
N GLU A 216 7.25 29.34 10.09
CA GLU A 216 6.46 30.58 10.07
C GLU A 216 7.11 31.72 10.86
N THR A 217 7.80 31.42 11.97
CA THR A 217 8.49 32.43 12.78
C THR A 217 9.78 32.90 12.11
N SER A 218 10.47 32.02 11.38
CA SER A 218 11.65 32.35 10.61
C SER A 218 11.32 33.29 9.46
N ASP A 219 10.30 32.94 8.68
CA ASP A 219 9.83 33.71 7.51
C ASP A 219 9.40 35.12 7.93
N LYS A 220 8.62 35.24 9.03
CA LYS A 220 8.23 36.56 9.58
C LYS A 220 9.40 37.40 10.07
N ASN A 221 10.46 36.76 10.57
CA ASN A 221 11.65 37.47 10.99
C ASN A 221 12.49 37.96 9.80
N GLU A 222 12.57 37.18 8.72
CA GLU A 222 13.23 37.60 7.48
C GLU A 222 12.48 38.77 6.81
N GLU A 223 11.15 38.69 6.71
CA GLU A 223 10.30 39.76 6.17
C GLU A 223 10.44 41.08 6.97
N ASN A 224 10.50 40.99 8.30
CA ASN A 224 10.73 42.17 9.14
C ASN A 224 12.15 42.76 9.07
N LEU A 225 13.16 41.93 8.73
CA LEU A 225 14.52 42.40 8.50
C LEU A 225 14.63 43.14 7.15
N ASP A 226 13.99 42.62 6.13
CA ASP A 226 14.00 43.21 4.79
C ASP A 226 13.27 44.56 4.78
N THR A 227 12.12 44.66 5.45
CA THR A 227 11.40 45.95 5.61
C THR A 227 12.22 46.99 6.36
N LYS A 228 12.95 46.62 7.45
CA LYS A 228 13.83 47.54 8.16
C LYS A 228 15.02 48.03 7.33
N ASN A 229 15.60 47.12 6.53
CA ASN A 229 16.72 47.43 5.63
C ASN A 229 16.31 48.39 4.47
N GLU A 230 15.04 48.34 4.06
CA GLU A 230 14.48 49.25 3.06
C GLU A 230 14.20 50.64 3.65
N GLU A 231 13.70 50.70 4.91
CA GLU A 231 13.47 51.96 5.60
C GLU A 231 14.77 52.70 5.96
N GLU A 232 15.88 52.00 6.25
CA GLU A 232 17.19 52.61 6.53
C GLU A 232 17.89 53.13 5.24
N LYS A 233 17.45 52.75 4.05
CA LYS A 233 18.02 53.18 2.77
C LYS A 233 17.25 54.32 2.09
N ALA A 234 16.10 54.71 2.63
CA ALA A 234 15.27 55.79 2.10
C ALA A 234 15.52 57.13 2.85
#